data_d1777a60beb55290484eb150a3308116
#
_entry.id   d1777a60beb55290484eb150a3308116
#
_cell.length_a   1.000
_cell.length_b   1.000
_cell.length_c   1.000
_cell.angle_alpha   90.00
_cell.angle_beta   90.00
_cell.angle_gamma   90.00
#
_symmetry.space_group_name_H-M   'P 1'
#
loop_
_entity.id
_entity.type
_entity.pdbx_description
1 polymer ?
#
loop_
_entity_poly.entity_id
_entity_poly.type
_entity_poly.pdbx_seq_one_letter_code
_entity_poly.pdbx_strand_id
1 'polypeptide(L)'
;MTKDPQLDALGRLVEIAKGDTGQSRRVADFLLAWWNAGQCGGFDLTNLWAVDRAIADDMAAVVSLIATVHNYPDTLGYGEDFEQIVAAWRPELVEKEQPQC
;
A
#
# COMPACT_ATOMS: atom_id res chain seq x y z
N MET A 1 -8.55 -25.91 2.48
CA MET A 1 -8.59 -24.54 2.05
C MET A 1 -7.21 -23.97 1.88
N THR A 2 -6.93 -23.38 0.76
CA THR A 2 -5.62 -22.89 0.44
C THR A 2 -5.52 -21.41 0.76
N LYS A 3 -4.53 -21.03 1.50
CA LYS A 3 -4.25 -19.62 1.73
C LYS A 3 -3.19 -19.17 0.76
N ASP A 4 -3.34 -17.94 0.29
CA ASP A 4 -2.34 -17.34 -0.57
C ASP A 4 -1.43 -16.50 0.33
N PRO A 5 -0.19 -16.92 0.54
CA PRO A 5 0.72 -16.17 1.43
C PRO A 5 0.95 -14.73 0.95
N GLN A 6 0.90 -14.50 -0.35
CA GLN A 6 1.11 -13.17 -0.88
C GLN A 6 -0.07 -12.26 -0.56
N LEU A 7 -1.29 -12.77 -0.64
CA LEU A 7 -2.46 -12.00 -0.26
C LEU A 7 -2.50 -11.77 1.24
N ASP A 8 -2.05 -12.75 2.03
CA ASP A 8 -1.95 -12.55 3.48
C ASP A 8 -0.96 -11.44 3.80
N ALA A 9 0.18 -11.41 3.09
CA ALA A 9 1.16 -10.34 3.29
C ALA A 9 0.56 -8.99 2.94
N LEU A 10 -0.20 -8.91 1.85
CA LEU A 10 -0.87 -7.66 1.48
C LEU A 10 -1.81 -7.19 2.58
N GLY A 11 -2.60 -8.11 3.13
CA GLY A 11 -3.52 -7.77 4.21
C GLY A 11 -2.81 -7.19 5.41
N ARG A 12 -1.67 -7.78 5.80
CA ARG A 12 -0.89 -7.27 6.93
C ARG A 12 -0.35 -5.88 6.64
N LEU A 13 0.15 -5.66 5.42
CA LEU A 13 0.67 -4.34 5.05
C LEU A 13 -0.42 -3.29 5.06
N VAL A 14 -1.61 -3.63 4.57
CA VAL A 14 -2.73 -2.69 4.56
C VAL A 14 -3.05 -2.24 5.99
N GLU A 15 -3.06 -3.18 6.95
CA GLU A 15 -3.35 -2.81 8.34
C GLU A 15 -2.25 -1.93 8.92
N ILE A 16 -1.00 -2.22 8.59
CA ILE A 16 0.10 -1.38 9.07
C ILE A 16 0.01 0.02 8.48
N ALA A 17 -0.34 0.12 7.21
CA ALA A 17 -0.43 1.42 6.54
C ALA A 17 -1.52 2.31 7.13
N LYS A 18 -2.51 1.73 7.79
CA LYS A 18 -3.56 2.49 8.44
C LYS A 18 -3.14 3.06 9.79
N GLY A 19 -1.98 2.65 10.31
CA GLY A 19 -1.47 3.19 11.56
C GLY A 19 -0.84 4.55 11.37
N ASP A 20 -0.12 5.00 12.40
CA ASP A 20 0.45 6.36 12.39
C ASP A 20 1.94 6.40 12.75
N THR A 21 2.63 5.29 12.61
CA THR A 21 4.05 5.22 12.91
C THR A 21 4.89 5.53 11.68
N GLY A 22 6.21 5.66 11.88
CA GLY A 22 7.13 5.83 10.76
C GLY A 22 7.12 4.63 9.84
N GLN A 23 6.98 3.42 10.38
CA GLN A 23 6.87 2.24 9.53
C GLN A 23 5.55 2.24 8.78
N SER A 24 4.46 2.71 9.42
CA SER A 24 3.17 2.83 8.74
C SER A 24 3.29 3.73 7.51
N ARG A 25 4.02 4.84 7.64
CA ARG A 25 4.21 5.74 6.53
C ARG A 25 4.94 5.07 5.38
N ARG A 26 6.00 4.33 5.70
CA ARG A 26 6.78 3.67 4.66
C ARG A 26 5.98 2.59 3.94
N VAL A 27 5.17 1.85 4.69
CA VAL A 27 4.29 0.85 4.08
C VAL A 27 3.24 1.53 3.22
N ALA A 28 2.68 2.65 3.69
CA ALA A 28 1.71 3.39 2.89
C ALA A 28 2.35 3.90 1.59
N ASP A 29 3.56 4.44 1.66
CA ASP A 29 4.24 4.91 0.46
C ASP A 29 4.42 3.78 -0.55
N PHE A 30 4.76 2.59 -0.07
CA PHE A 30 4.92 1.43 -0.92
C PHE A 30 3.61 1.05 -1.61
N LEU A 31 2.54 0.93 -0.83
CA LEU A 31 1.25 0.52 -1.38
C LEU A 31 0.68 1.56 -2.34
N LEU A 32 0.82 2.84 -2.00
CA LEU A 32 0.29 3.91 -2.85
C LEU A 32 1.07 4.05 -4.14
N ALA A 33 2.36 3.72 -4.13
CA ALA A 33 3.15 3.70 -5.37
C ALA A 33 2.64 2.62 -6.31
N TRP A 34 2.16 1.52 -5.78
CA TRP A 34 1.54 0.50 -6.60
C TRP A 34 0.20 0.98 -7.15
N TRP A 35 -0.61 1.62 -6.31
CA TRP A 35 -1.94 2.03 -6.72
C TRP A 35 -1.89 3.15 -7.75
N ASN A 36 -1.12 4.19 -7.47
CA ASN A 36 -1.08 5.35 -8.38
C ASN A 36 0.18 6.17 -8.14
N ALA A 37 1.29 5.68 -8.66
CA ALA A 37 2.57 6.36 -8.47
C ALA A 37 2.56 7.76 -9.08
N GLY A 38 1.78 7.97 -10.13
CA GLY A 38 1.73 9.26 -10.80
C GLY A 38 1.20 10.38 -9.90
N GLN A 39 0.26 10.07 -9.01
CA GLN A 39 -0.30 11.06 -8.09
C GLN A 39 0.21 10.90 -6.68
N CYS A 40 0.39 9.67 -6.22
CA CYS A 40 0.78 9.41 -4.84
C CYS A 40 2.29 9.41 -4.64
N GLY A 41 3.05 9.33 -5.71
CA GLY A 41 4.51 9.31 -5.64
C GLY A 41 5.07 7.92 -5.73
N GLY A 42 6.37 7.85 -6.06
CA GLY A 42 7.06 6.58 -6.14
C GLY A 42 7.49 6.09 -4.77
N PHE A 43 8.18 4.97 -4.75
CA PHE A 43 8.66 4.36 -3.52
C PHE A 43 10.17 4.22 -3.59
N ASP A 44 10.87 4.76 -2.60
CA ASP A 44 12.32 4.63 -2.50
C ASP A 44 12.61 3.27 -1.88
N LEU A 45 13.27 2.41 -2.65
CA LEU A 45 13.52 1.03 -2.21
C LEU A 45 14.34 0.94 -0.94
N THR A 46 15.13 1.97 -0.63
CA THR A 46 15.92 1.94 0.61
C THR A 46 15.05 2.03 1.85
N ASN A 47 13.78 2.38 1.70
CA ASN A 47 12.86 2.28 2.83
C ASN A 47 12.75 0.86 3.39
N LEU A 48 13.09 -0.15 2.58
CA LEU A 48 13.13 -1.53 3.07
C LEU A 48 14.16 -1.71 4.18
N TRP A 49 15.16 -0.85 4.25
CA TRP A 49 16.18 -0.90 5.30
C TRP A 49 15.67 -0.33 6.62
N ALA A 50 14.59 0.44 6.58
CA ALA A 50 14.12 1.19 7.74
C ALA A 50 12.85 0.60 8.36
N VAL A 51 12.41 -0.57 7.91
CA VAL A 51 11.26 -1.25 8.49
C VAL A 51 11.72 -2.58 9.10
N ASP A 52 10.90 -3.13 9.97
CA ASP A 52 11.19 -4.43 10.56
C ASP A 52 11.30 -5.49 9.47
N ARG A 53 12.12 -6.51 9.74
CA ARG A 53 12.36 -7.56 8.76
C ARG A 53 11.07 -8.21 8.31
N ALA A 54 10.15 -8.43 9.24
CA ALA A 54 8.87 -9.05 8.88
C ALA A 54 8.10 -8.19 7.90
N ILE A 55 8.16 -6.87 8.04
CA ILE A 55 7.50 -5.95 7.12
C ILE A 55 8.19 -5.98 5.78
N ALA A 56 9.51 -5.97 5.77
CA ALA A 56 10.26 -6.03 4.51
C ALA A 56 9.96 -7.33 3.76
N ASP A 57 9.86 -8.44 4.48
CA ASP A 57 9.52 -9.72 3.86
C ASP A 57 8.12 -9.68 3.25
N ASP A 58 7.17 -9.05 3.93
CA ASP A 58 5.82 -8.91 3.39
C ASP A 58 5.83 -8.02 2.15
N MET A 59 6.62 -6.96 2.16
CA MET A 59 6.73 -6.10 0.98
C MET A 59 7.29 -6.87 -0.20
N ALA A 60 8.30 -7.69 0.02
CA ALA A 60 8.87 -8.51 -1.05
C ALA A 60 7.83 -9.49 -1.60
N ALA A 61 7.02 -10.07 -0.72
CA ALA A 61 5.97 -11.00 -1.15
C ALA A 61 4.94 -10.27 -2.01
N VAL A 62 4.60 -9.03 -1.66
CA VAL A 62 3.63 -8.25 -2.43
C VAL A 62 4.22 -7.83 -3.77
N VAL A 63 5.52 -7.51 -3.83
CA VAL A 63 6.16 -7.23 -5.12
C VAL A 63 6.02 -8.44 -6.04
N SER A 64 6.22 -9.64 -5.51
CA SER A 64 6.04 -10.85 -6.31
C SER A 64 4.59 -11.01 -6.77
N LEU A 65 3.64 -10.68 -5.90
CA LEU A 65 2.24 -10.72 -6.27
C LEU A 65 1.94 -9.74 -7.41
N ILE A 66 2.44 -8.52 -7.31
CA ILE A 66 2.25 -7.51 -8.34
C ILE A 66 2.81 -7.99 -9.68
N ALA A 67 3.99 -8.60 -9.63
CA ALA A 67 4.64 -9.08 -10.85
C ALA A 67 3.87 -10.21 -11.50
N THR A 68 3.10 -10.96 -10.73
CA THR A 68 2.39 -12.13 -11.22
C THR A 68 0.97 -11.80 -11.68
N VAL A 69 0.25 -11.00 -10.90
CA VAL A 69 -1.18 -10.83 -11.09
C VAL A 69 -1.52 -9.71 -12.06
N HIS A 70 -0.71 -8.68 -12.15
CA HIS A 70 -0.90 -7.56 -13.08
C HIS A 70 -2.21 -6.82 -12.86
N ASN A 71 -2.65 -6.68 -11.61
CA ASN A 71 -3.87 -5.97 -11.28
C ASN A 71 -3.60 -4.93 -10.22
N TYR A 72 -4.46 -3.91 -10.16
CA TYR A 72 -4.40 -2.92 -9.11
C TYR A 72 -5.06 -3.47 -7.84
N PRO A 73 -4.71 -2.91 -6.66
CA PRO A 73 -5.20 -3.48 -5.39
C PRO A 73 -6.70 -3.41 -5.23
N ASP A 74 -7.39 -2.46 -5.86
CA ASP A 74 -8.82 -2.37 -5.73
C ASP A 74 -9.52 -3.58 -6.36
N THR A 75 -8.93 -4.19 -7.38
CA THR A 75 -9.50 -5.39 -7.98
C THR A 75 -9.30 -6.61 -7.10
N LEU A 76 -8.47 -6.48 -6.07
CA LEU A 76 -8.21 -7.57 -5.12
C LEU A 76 -9.03 -7.40 -3.85
N GLY A 77 -9.98 -6.46 -3.84
CA GLY A 77 -10.87 -6.27 -2.70
C GLY A 77 -10.41 -5.21 -1.72
N TYR A 78 -9.42 -4.42 -2.05
CA TYR A 78 -8.85 -3.44 -1.13
C TYR A 78 -9.14 -1.99 -1.51
N GLY A 79 -10.13 -1.75 -2.36
CA GLY A 79 -10.41 -0.39 -2.81
C GLY A 79 -10.70 0.57 -1.66
N GLU A 80 -11.58 0.19 -0.74
CA GLU A 80 -11.90 1.07 0.39
C GLU A 80 -10.71 1.26 1.31
N ASP A 81 -9.94 0.20 1.52
CA ASP A 81 -8.75 0.30 2.36
C ASP A 81 -7.75 1.30 1.79
N PHE A 82 -7.54 1.25 0.49
CA PHE A 82 -6.60 2.16 -0.14
C PHE A 82 -7.11 3.60 -0.13
N GLU A 83 -8.42 3.79 -0.23
CA GLU A 83 -8.98 5.14 -0.08
C GLU A 83 -8.71 5.69 1.31
N GLN A 84 -8.81 4.85 2.35
CA GLN A 84 -8.48 5.27 3.70
C GLN A 84 -7.01 5.63 3.83
N ILE A 85 -6.15 4.85 3.19
CA ILE A 85 -4.71 5.10 3.25
C ILE A 85 -4.37 6.42 2.55
N VAL A 86 -5.00 6.68 1.39
CA VAL A 86 -4.81 7.96 0.71
C VAL A 86 -5.26 9.11 1.61
N ALA A 87 -6.42 8.98 2.25
CA ALA A 87 -6.93 10.04 3.10
C ALA A 87 -5.98 10.32 4.27
N ALA A 88 -5.33 9.27 4.80
CA ALA A 88 -4.42 9.44 5.93
C ALA A 88 -3.08 10.02 5.51
N TRP A 89 -2.53 9.61 4.38
CA TRP A 89 -1.15 9.95 4.02
C TRP A 89 -1.02 10.90 2.85
N ARG A 90 -2.11 11.13 2.10
CA ARG A 90 -2.14 12.07 0.97
C ARG A 90 -3.44 12.84 1.01
N PRO A 91 -3.72 13.54 2.12
CA PRO A 91 -5.02 14.23 2.25
C PRO A 91 -5.24 15.28 1.17
N GLU A 92 -4.16 15.85 0.64
CA GLU A 92 -4.30 16.84 -0.42
C GLU A 92 -4.96 16.25 -1.66
N LEU A 93 -4.78 14.96 -1.92
CA LEU A 93 -5.40 14.34 -3.08
C LEU A 93 -6.91 14.17 -2.88
N VAL A 94 -7.31 13.85 -1.67
CA VAL A 94 -8.74 13.73 -1.36
C VAL A 94 -9.43 15.06 -1.53
N GLU A 95 -8.82 16.13 -1.02
CA GLU A 95 -9.39 17.46 -1.15
C GLU A 95 -9.51 17.87 -2.60
N LYS A 96 -8.50 17.55 -3.40
CA LYS A 96 -8.52 17.92 -4.81
C LYS A 96 -9.60 17.18 -5.57
N GLU A 97 -9.87 15.95 -5.17
CA GLU A 97 -10.79 15.10 -5.89
C GLU A 97 -12.22 15.25 -5.40
N GLN A 98 -12.43 16.02 -4.36
CA GLN A 98 -13.79 16.22 -3.90
C GLN A 98 -14.59 16.91 -4.98
N PRO A 99 -15.80 16.43 -5.23
CA PRO A 99 -16.62 17.06 -6.25
C PRO A 99 -16.86 18.52 -5.90
N GLN A 100 -16.84 19.31 -6.89
CA GLN A 100 -17.11 20.73 -6.75
C GLN A 100 -18.58 20.98 -6.82
N CYS A 101 -19.30 20.21 -6.15
CA CYS A 101 -20.74 20.34 -6.22
C CYS A 101 -21.18 21.58 -5.60
#